data_65cfcbada82bc9754b34458c44e9f527
#
_entry.id   65cfcbada82bc9754b34458c44e9f527
#
_cell.length_a   1.000
_cell.length_b   1.000
_cell.length_c   1.000
_cell.angle_alpha   90.00
_cell.angle_beta   90.00
_cell.angle_gamma   90.00
#
_symmetry.space_group_name_H-M   'P 1'
#
loop_
_entity.id
_entity.type
_entity.pdbx_description
1 polymer ?
#
loop_
_entity_poly.entity_id
_entity_poly.type
_entity_poly.pdbx_seq_one_letter_code
_entity_poly.pdbx_strand_id
1 'polypeptide(L)'
;NMFGTVTGRTSPSSSKYVFSASKWARNFIKPGLGNYLVYLDYKSQEPAIMGYLSGDQNKIKAYQSGDIYIHTAKLFNMVPDNATKQSHPEERGIFKVIDLANNFGQGPGAVAESLKCSVSHAKFLMNQYRNIFKVYFRWIDGFIENSLNKTYFSTCYGWQRHIKSLFTTKEGKKKHIHKSLLNWPIQAHGGEILRQALIDLTDENFKVVALVHDAVMLEIPIPEFKQRLEEAKQIMVDASIKVVGGPITVDQEIIKSNYEQETKDQKLFNKIMSHIDRYTPLYN
;
A
#
# COMPACT_ATOMS: atom_id res chain seq x y z
N ASN A 1 13.74 -12.00 0.74
CA ASN A 1 12.93 -13.00 1.42
C ASN A 1 11.46 -12.74 1.15
N MET A 2 10.80 -13.63 0.41
CA MET A 2 9.38 -13.49 0.02
C MET A 2 8.42 -13.50 1.21
N PHE A 3 8.79 -14.12 2.33
CA PHE A 3 7.99 -14.21 3.55
C PHE A 3 8.71 -13.58 4.74
N GLY A 4 9.37 -12.44 4.50
CA GLY A 4 10.28 -11.83 5.48
C GLY A 4 9.61 -11.09 6.63
N THR A 5 8.31 -10.83 6.55
CA THR A 5 7.55 -10.10 7.57
C THR A 5 6.49 -10.98 8.23
N VAL A 6 6.02 -10.58 9.41
CA VAL A 6 4.92 -11.27 10.11
C VAL A 6 3.59 -11.23 9.36
N THR A 7 3.46 -10.36 8.36
CA THR A 7 2.30 -10.25 7.46
C THR A 7 2.48 -11.04 6.16
N GLY A 8 3.57 -11.80 6.03
CA GLY A 8 3.87 -12.54 4.80
C GLY A 8 4.28 -11.66 3.61
N ARG A 9 4.52 -10.37 3.82
CA ARG A 9 5.04 -9.48 2.76
C ARG A 9 6.52 -9.73 2.52
N THR A 10 6.97 -9.41 1.32
CA THR A 10 8.39 -9.47 0.97
C THR A 10 9.21 -8.51 1.84
N SER A 11 10.39 -8.97 2.27
CA SER A 11 11.36 -8.15 2.99
C SER A 11 12.68 -8.20 2.23
N PRO A 12 12.92 -7.27 1.32
CA PRO A 12 14.18 -7.20 0.60
C PRO A 12 15.32 -6.76 1.52
N SER A 13 16.55 -7.09 1.13
CA SER A 13 17.74 -6.63 1.86
C SER A 13 17.89 -5.11 1.73
N SER A 14 18.04 -4.41 2.85
CA SER A 14 18.24 -2.95 2.85
C SER A 14 19.54 -2.51 2.13
N SER A 15 20.55 -3.35 2.08
CA SER A 15 21.86 -3.05 1.50
C SER A 15 22.09 -3.58 0.09
N LYS A 16 21.31 -4.59 -0.35
CA LYS A 16 21.51 -5.27 -1.64
C LYS A 16 20.38 -5.08 -2.63
N TYR A 17 19.29 -4.45 -2.21
CA TYR A 17 18.13 -4.26 -3.06
C TYR A 17 18.15 -2.87 -3.69
N VAL A 18 18.12 -2.81 -5.01
CA VAL A 18 18.29 -1.56 -5.78
C VAL A 18 17.29 -0.47 -5.40
N PHE A 19 16.04 -0.85 -5.05
CA PHE A 19 15.02 0.12 -4.62
C PHE A 19 15.16 0.57 -3.16
N SER A 20 16.06 -0.04 -2.37
CA SER A 20 16.45 0.46 -1.05
C SER A 20 17.55 1.52 -1.12
N ALA A 21 18.22 1.66 -2.26
CA ALA A 21 19.18 2.72 -2.51
C ALA A 21 18.52 4.10 -2.57
N SER A 22 19.33 5.15 -2.47
CA SER A 22 18.86 6.53 -2.66
C SER A 22 18.11 6.67 -3.97
N LYS A 23 17.00 7.41 -3.97
CA LYS A 23 16.11 7.53 -5.13
C LYS A 23 16.83 7.88 -6.42
N TRP A 24 17.79 8.79 -6.40
CA TRP A 24 18.56 9.18 -7.58
C TRP A 24 19.27 8.00 -8.28
N ALA A 25 19.65 6.96 -7.53
CA ALA A 25 20.30 5.77 -8.09
C ALA A 25 19.37 4.92 -8.97
N ARG A 26 18.05 5.07 -8.82
CA ARG A 26 17.06 4.37 -9.67
C ARG A 26 17.14 4.80 -11.13
N ASN A 27 17.72 5.97 -11.44
CA ASN A 27 17.95 6.41 -12.82
C ASN A 27 18.92 5.50 -13.61
N PHE A 28 19.66 4.59 -12.93
CA PHE A 28 20.43 3.54 -13.59
C PHE A 28 19.58 2.36 -14.04
N ILE A 29 18.33 2.25 -13.62
CA ILE A 29 17.42 1.20 -14.05
C ILE A 29 16.96 1.53 -15.48
N LYS A 30 17.24 0.63 -16.41
CA LYS A 30 16.93 0.76 -17.83
C LYS A 30 16.27 -0.53 -18.35
N PRO A 31 15.34 -0.42 -19.30
CA PRO A 31 14.85 -1.59 -20.01
C PRO A 31 15.95 -2.22 -20.87
N GLY A 32 15.84 -3.52 -21.09
CA GLY A 32 16.65 -4.20 -22.11
C GLY A 32 16.33 -3.69 -23.52
N LEU A 33 17.26 -3.91 -24.46
CA LEU A 33 17.08 -3.49 -25.84
C LEU A 33 15.79 -4.08 -26.43
N GLY A 34 14.96 -3.24 -27.05
CA GLY A 34 13.68 -3.66 -27.63
C GLY A 34 12.53 -3.83 -26.62
N ASN A 35 12.73 -3.47 -25.37
CA ASN A 35 11.71 -3.58 -24.31
C ASN A 35 11.40 -2.23 -23.65
N TYR A 36 10.28 -2.18 -22.94
CA TYR A 36 9.98 -1.19 -21.93
C TYR A 36 9.90 -1.87 -20.57
N LEU A 37 10.22 -1.11 -19.48
CA LEU A 37 9.84 -1.51 -18.13
C LEU A 37 8.52 -0.84 -17.79
N VAL A 38 7.69 -1.55 -17.05
CA VAL A 38 6.47 -0.99 -16.47
C VAL A 38 6.41 -1.32 -14.98
N TYR A 39 6.14 -0.31 -14.18
CA TYR A 39 5.89 -0.43 -12.76
C TYR A 39 4.37 -0.40 -12.56
N LEU A 40 3.81 -1.46 -12.00
CA LEU A 40 2.38 -1.64 -11.74
C LEU A 40 2.16 -1.69 -10.24
N ASP A 41 1.33 -0.77 -9.72
CA ASP A 41 1.08 -0.61 -8.28
C ASP A 41 -0.42 -0.64 -7.97
N TYR A 42 -0.81 -1.33 -6.90
CA TYR A 42 -2.20 -1.34 -6.46
C TYR A 42 -2.59 -0.01 -5.83
N LYS A 43 -3.57 0.66 -6.44
CA LYS A 43 -4.05 1.95 -5.98
C LYS A 43 -4.80 1.83 -4.66
N SER A 44 -4.30 2.49 -3.60
CA SER A 44 -4.98 2.52 -2.29
C SER A 44 -5.37 1.12 -1.80
N GLN A 45 -4.45 0.16 -1.86
CA GLN A 45 -4.70 -1.26 -1.59
C GLN A 45 -5.35 -1.51 -0.23
N GLU A 46 -4.80 -0.94 0.85
CA GLU A 46 -5.30 -1.22 2.21
C GLU A 46 -6.76 -0.79 2.41
N PRO A 47 -7.20 0.42 2.05
CA PRO A 47 -8.60 0.81 2.11
C PRO A 47 -9.55 -0.06 1.28
N ALA A 48 -9.11 -0.50 0.10
CA ALA A 48 -9.91 -1.42 -0.73
C ALA A 48 -10.11 -2.77 -0.02
N ILE A 49 -9.02 -3.35 0.52
CA ILE A 49 -9.06 -4.59 1.30
C ILE A 49 -10.00 -4.46 2.49
N MET A 50 -9.94 -3.35 3.23
CA MET A 50 -10.85 -3.08 4.35
C MET A 50 -12.32 -3.12 3.93
N GLY A 51 -12.64 -2.49 2.80
CA GLY A 51 -13.99 -2.48 2.25
C GLY A 51 -14.46 -3.87 1.85
N TYR A 52 -13.69 -4.58 1.05
CA TYR A 52 -14.08 -5.87 0.50
C TYR A 52 -14.16 -6.98 1.56
N LEU A 53 -13.16 -7.12 2.43
CA LEU A 53 -13.18 -8.13 3.48
C LEU A 53 -14.30 -7.94 4.51
N SER A 54 -14.64 -6.69 4.82
CA SER A 54 -15.71 -6.39 5.78
C SER A 54 -17.09 -6.34 5.17
N GLY A 55 -17.19 -6.16 3.85
CA GLY A 55 -18.45 -5.86 3.16
C GLY A 55 -19.00 -4.46 3.46
N ASP A 56 -18.18 -3.54 4.01
CA ASP A 56 -18.61 -2.18 4.33
C ASP A 56 -18.81 -1.34 3.07
N GLN A 57 -20.08 -1.12 2.71
CA GLN A 57 -20.45 -0.42 1.48
C GLN A 57 -19.97 1.04 1.48
N ASN A 58 -19.86 1.68 2.64
CA ASN A 58 -19.33 3.05 2.71
C ASN A 58 -17.83 3.09 2.40
N LYS A 59 -17.05 2.10 2.90
CA LYS A 59 -15.64 1.97 2.55
C LYS A 59 -15.43 1.61 1.07
N ILE A 60 -16.25 0.72 0.53
CA ILE A 60 -16.19 0.34 -0.89
C ILE A 60 -16.49 1.57 -1.77
N LYS A 61 -17.57 2.33 -1.48
CA LYS A 61 -17.91 3.57 -2.20
C LYS A 61 -16.81 4.62 -2.06
N ALA A 62 -16.24 4.78 -0.86
CA ALA A 62 -15.12 5.69 -0.65
C ALA A 62 -13.91 5.32 -1.50
N TYR A 63 -13.55 4.04 -1.57
CA TYR A 63 -12.51 3.55 -2.46
C TYR A 63 -12.82 3.82 -3.94
N GLN A 64 -14.02 3.47 -4.40
CA GLN A 64 -14.46 3.64 -5.79
C GLN A 64 -14.57 5.11 -6.22
N SER A 65 -14.70 6.05 -5.29
CA SER A 65 -14.72 7.49 -5.58
C SER A 65 -13.40 8.05 -6.12
N GLY A 66 -12.30 7.29 -6.00
CA GLY A 66 -10.96 7.67 -6.43
C GLY A 66 -10.15 8.48 -5.40
N ASP A 67 -10.79 9.19 -4.47
CA ASP A 67 -10.13 9.83 -3.32
C ASP A 67 -10.93 9.60 -2.03
N ILE A 68 -10.50 8.60 -1.28
CA ILE A 68 -11.14 8.12 -0.06
C ILE A 68 -11.29 9.23 0.98
N TYR A 69 -10.30 10.11 1.09
CA TYR A 69 -10.25 11.15 2.12
C TYR A 69 -11.23 12.27 1.81
N ILE A 70 -11.29 12.71 0.54
CA ILE A 70 -12.31 13.69 0.09
C ILE A 70 -13.71 13.09 0.21
N HIS A 71 -13.90 11.82 -0.19
CA HIS A 71 -15.20 11.17 -0.03
C HIS A 71 -15.63 11.12 1.43
N THR A 72 -14.70 10.79 2.34
CA THR A 72 -14.99 10.79 3.78
C THR A 72 -15.33 12.20 4.27
N ALA A 73 -14.63 13.24 3.82
CA ALA A 73 -14.95 14.62 4.14
C ALA A 73 -16.37 15.02 3.72
N LYS A 74 -16.85 14.53 2.56
CA LYS A 74 -18.24 14.71 2.11
C LYS A 74 -19.23 14.01 3.03
N LEU A 75 -18.95 12.78 3.46
CA LEU A 75 -19.79 12.05 4.41
C LEU A 75 -19.89 12.74 5.79
N PHE A 76 -18.90 13.55 6.14
CA PHE A 76 -18.93 14.41 7.34
C PHE A 76 -19.59 15.76 7.11
N ASN A 77 -20.05 16.08 5.89
CA ASN A 77 -20.54 17.40 5.47
C ASN A 77 -19.54 18.54 5.74
N MET A 78 -18.22 18.23 5.70
CA MET A 78 -17.16 19.22 5.89
C MET A 78 -16.73 19.89 4.58
N VAL A 79 -17.11 19.29 3.45
CA VAL A 79 -16.84 19.83 2.11
C VAL A 79 -18.04 19.60 1.20
N PRO A 80 -18.26 20.44 0.16
CA PRO A 80 -19.35 20.26 -0.79
C PRO A 80 -19.12 19.05 -1.71
N ASP A 81 -20.20 18.59 -2.38
CA ASP A 81 -20.14 17.39 -3.24
C ASP A 81 -19.16 17.50 -4.40
N ASN A 82 -18.91 18.70 -4.91
CA ASN A 82 -17.94 18.96 -5.98
C ASN A 82 -16.49 19.12 -5.49
N ALA A 83 -16.22 18.94 -4.18
CA ALA A 83 -14.87 19.03 -3.63
C ALA A 83 -13.92 18.01 -4.24
N THR A 84 -12.69 18.44 -4.47
CA THR A 84 -11.57 17.65 -4.99
C THR A 84 -10.34 17.78 -4.10
N LYS A 85 -9.34 16.92 -4.30
CA LYS A 85 -8.05 17.03 -3.58
C LYS A 85 -7.30 18.34 -3.83
N GLN A 86 -7.57 19.00 -4.96
CA GLN A 86 -6.96 20.27 -5.32
C GLN A 86 -7.67 21.46 -4.65
N SER A 87 -9.00 21.41 -4.56
CA SER A 87 -9.80 22.49 -3.99
C SER A 87 -9.86 22.47 -2.45
N HIS A 88 -9.74 21.28 -1.83
CA HIS A 88 -9.87 21.07 -0.38
C HIS A 88 -8.72 20.20 0.18
N PRO A 89 -7.45 20.63 0.03
CA PRO A 89 -6.30 19.85 0.46
C PRO A 89 -6.18 19.72 1.98
N GLU A 90 -6.67 20.71 2.75
CA GLU A 90 -6.61 20.73 4.21
C GLU A 90 -7.57 19.71 4.81
N GLU A 91 -8.83 19.72 4.39
CA GLU A 91 -9.86 18.78 4.84
C GLU A 91 -9.47 17.35 4.46
N ARG A 92 -8.93 17.19 3.25
CA ARG A 92 -8.35 15.90 2.83
C ARG A 92 -7.24 15.43 3.77
N GLY A 93 -6.39 16.36 4.20
CA GLY A 93 -5.32 16.10 5.17
C GLY A 93 -5.85 15.63 6.52
N ILE A 94 -6.91 16.26 7.03
CA ILE A 94 -7.59 15.87 8.27
C ILE A 94 -8.06 14.41 8.18
N PHE A 95 -8.79 14.05 7.12
CA PHE A 95 -9.32 12.70 6.98
C PHE A 95 -8.26 11.65 6.70
N LYS A 96 -7.14 12.01 6.09
CA LYS A 96 -5.96 11.13 5.99
C LYS A 96 -5.39 10.79 7.38
N VAL A 97 -5.27 11.78 8.26
CA VAL A 97 -4.80 11.56 9.64
C VAL A 97 -5.78 10.68 10.41
N ILE A 98 -7.09 10.96 10.32
CA ILE A 98 -8.13 10.21 11.02
C ILE A 98 -8.21 8.76 10.54
N ASP A 99 -8.15 8.51 9.23
CA ASP A 99 -8.17 7.17 8.64
C ASP A 99 -6.96 6.36 9.13
N LEU A 100 -5.76 6.90 8.97
CA LEU A 100 -4.53 6.23 9.43
C LEU A 100 -4.56 5.98 10.94
N ALA A 101 -4.99 6.95 11.74
CA ALA A 101 -5.06 6.81 13.19
C ALA A 101 -6.00 5.67 13.63
N ASN A 102 -7.18 5.57 13.03
CA ASN A 102 -8.13 4.50 13.33
C ASN A 102 -7.60 3.13 12.88
N ASN A 103 -6.99 3.05 11.72
CA ASN A 103 -6.48 1.80 11.14
C ASN A 103 -5.22 1.28 11.87
N PHE A 104 -4.38 2.18 12.37
CA PHE A 104 -3.17 1.82 13.14
C PHE A 104 -3.34 1.91 14.66
N GLY A 105 -4.56 2.13 15.15
CA GLY A 105 -4.88 2.16 16.58
C GLY A 105 -4.18 3.30 17.35
N GLN A 106 -4.00 4.47 16.71
CA GLN A 106 -3.53 5.66 17.42
C GLN A 106 -4.64 6.21 18.32
N GLY A 107 -4.25 6.75 19.47
CA GLY A 107 -5.20 7.36 20.40
C GLY A 107 -5.54 8.81 20.04
N PRO A 108 -6.64 9.36 20.64
CA PRO A 108 -7.09 10.75 20.37
C PRO A 108 -6.02 11.81 20.65
N GLY A 109 -5.13 11.58 21.62
CA GLY A 109 -4.02 12.50 21.92
C GLY A 109 -3.05 12.69 20.75
N ALA A 110 -2.62 11.60 20.09
CA ALA A 110 -1.74 11.68 18.93
C ALA A 110 -2.44 12.32 17.72
N VAL A 111 -3.75 12.08 17.55
CA VAL A 111 -4.54 12.74 16.51
C VAL A 111 -4.67 14.23 16.78
N ALA A 112 -4.94 14.62 18.02
CA ALA A 112 -5.04 16.02 18.46
C ALA A 112 -3.74 16.79 18.18
N GLU A 113 -2.58 16.19 18.48
CA GLU A 113 -1.28 16.76 18.19
C GLU A 113 -1.06 16.92 16.66
N SER A 114 -1.37 15.89 15.88
CA SER A 114 -1.24 15.93 14.42
C SER A 114 -2.15 16.96 13.76
N LEU A 115 -3.38 17.12 14.25
CA LEU A 115 -4.38 18.05 13.72
C LEU A 115 -4.35 19.44 14.40
N LYS A 116 -3.48 19.64 15.39
CA LYS A 116 -3.39 20.86 16.19
C LYS A 116 -4.75 21.30 16.79
N CYS A 117 -5.51 20.34 17.29
CA CYS A 117 -6.84 20.56 17.87
C CYS A 117 -6.94 20.02 19.31
N SER A 118 -8.07 20.22 19.98
CA SER A 118 -8.30 19.64 21.31
C SER A 118 -8.47 18.12 21.24
N VAL A 119 -8.06 17.43 22.31
CA VAL A 119 -8.24 15.96 22.43
C VAL A 119 -9.73 15.57 22.33
N SER A 120 -10.63 16.41 22.87
CA SER A 120 -12.08 16.19 22.77
C SER A 120 -12.57 16.24 21.33
N HIS A 121 -12.06 17.20 20.52
CA HIS A 121 -12.41 17.31 19.12
C HIS A 121 -11.85 16.13 18.29
N ALA A 122 -10.60 15.75 18.51
CA ALA A 122 -10.01 14.57 17.87
C ALA A 122 -10.81 13.29 18.20
N LYS A 123 -11.20 13.10 19.46
CA LYS A 123 -12.04 11.97 19.88
C LYS A 123 -13.41 11.98 19.19
N PHE A 124 -14.03 13.15 19.07
CA PHE A 124 -15.30 13.31 18.36
C PHE A 124 -15.15 12.87 16.88
N LEU A 125 -14.16 13.39 16.15
CA LEU A 125 -13.91 13.04 14.74
C LEU A 125 -13.63 11.54 14.56
N MET A 126 -12.82 10.94 15.43
CA MET A 126 -12.54 9.51 15.40
C MET A 126 -13.78 8.66 15.65
N ASN A 127 -14.64 9.05 16.58
CA ASN A 127 -15.88 8.34 16.86
C ASN A 127 -16.87 8.45 15.66
N GLN A 128 -17.01 9.63 15.08
CA GLN A 128 -17.83 9.80 13.86
C GLN A 128 -17.30 8.95 12.71
N TYR A 129 -15.99 8.90 12.49
CA TYR A 129 -15.37 8.04 11.50
C TYR A 129 -15.74 6.56 11.73
N ARG A 130 -15.64 6.07 12.97
CA ARG A 130 -16.02 4.70 13.33
C ARG A 130 -17.52 4.44 13.10
N ASN A 131 -18.37 5.42 13.33
CA ASN A 131 -19.81 5.31 13.09
C ASN A 131 -20.16 5.20 11.59
N ILE A 132 -19.49 5.98 10.74
CA ILE A 132 -19.67 5.92 9.28
C ILE A 132 -19.25 4.56 8.72
N PHE A 133 -18.11 4.06 9.17
CA PHE A 133 -17.54 2.77 8.75
C PHE A 133 -17.79 1.65 9.77
N LYS A 134 -18.98 1.66 10.40
CA LYS A 134 -19.32 0.75 11.50
C LYS A 134 -19.29 -0.73 11.12
N VAL A 135 -19.50 -1.08 9.85
CA VAL A 135 -19.47 -2.48 9.38
C VAL A 135 -18.03 -2.98 9.42
N TYR A 136 -17.09 -2.18 8.90
CA TYR A 136 -15.66 -2.49 8.98
C TYR A 136 -15.19 -2.64 10.42
N PHE A 137 -15.54 -1.70 11.30
CA PHE A 137 -15.07 -1.75 12.70
C PHE A 137 -15.65 -2.93 13.48
N ARG A 138 -16.91 -3.32 13.25
CA ARG A 138 -17.46 -4.56 13.81
C ARG A 138 -16.76 -5.80 13.27
N TRP A 139 -16.46 -5.83 11.97
CA TRP A 139 -15.75 -6.93 11.35
C TRP A 139 -14.35 -7.10 11.94
N ILE A 140 -13.57 -6.04 12.09
CA ILE A 140 -12.21 -6.13 12.61
C ILE A 140 -12.18 -6.50 14.10
N ASP A 141 -13.12 -5.96 14.89
CA ASP A 141 -13.25 -6.31 16.30
C ASP A 141 -13.61 -7.80 16.46
N GLY A 142 -14.56 -8.32 15.67
CA GLY A 142 -14.91 -9.74 15.63
C GLY A 142 -13.80 -10.64 15.10
N PHE A 143 -13.04 -10.18 14.09
CA PHE A 143 -11.86 -10.89 13.59
C PHE A 143 -10.81 -11.05 14.70
N ILE A 144 -10.55 -10.01 15.46
CA ILE A 144 -9.61 -10.04 16.58
C ILE A 144 -10.10 -11.00 17.66
N GLU A 145 -11.36 -10.91 18.08
CA GLU A 145 -11.95 -11.77 19.10
C GLU A 145 -11.88 -13.25 18.70
N ASN A 146 -12.29 -13.59 17.50
CA ASN A 146 -12.21 -14.95 16.98
C ASN A 146 -10.76 -15.46 16.92
N SER A 147 -9.83 -14.60 16.56
CA SER A 147 -8.41 -14.97 16.48
C SER A 147 -7.80 -15.20 17.86
N LEU A 148 -8.20 -14.42 18.86
CA LEU A 148 -7.80 -14.63 20.26
C LEU A 148 -8.25 -16.00 20.78
N ASN A 149 -9.49 -16.40 20.45
CA ASN A 149 -10.03 -17.71 20.82
C ASN A 149 -9.31 -18.88 20.13
N LYS A 150 -8.88 -18.69 18.87
CA LYS A 150 -8.11 -19.69 18.10
C LYS A 150 -6.63 -19.72 18.41
N THR A 151 -6.11 -18.74 19.14
CA THR A 151 -4.68 -18.55 19.42
C THR A 151 -3.82 -18.20 18.20
N TYR A 152 -4.42 -17.90 17.06
CA TYR A 152 -3.72 -17.45 15.84
C TYR A 152 -4.62 -16.60 14.95
N PHE A 153 -4.00 -15.76 14.12
CA PHE A 153 -4.62 -15.09 12.97
C PHE A 153 -4.37 -15.91 11.71
N SER A 154 -5.34 -15.91 10.80
CA SER A 154 -5.17 -16.55 9.50
C SER A 154 -5.77 -15.70 8.39
N THR A 155 -5.12 -15.69 7.23
CA THR A 155 -5.68 -15.16 5.98
C THR A 155 -6.54 -16.20 5.28
N CYS A 156 -7.18 -15.83 4.17
CA CYS A 156 -8.00 -16.74 3.37
C CYS A 156 -7.18 -17.91 2.77
N TYR A 157 -5.89 -17.68 2.44
CA TYR A 157 -4.99 -18.71 1.90
C TYR A 157 -4.11 -19.39 2.98
N GLY A 158 -4.42 -19.16 4.25
CA GLY A 158 -3.82 -19.92 5.34
C GLY A 158 -2.50 -19.37 5.87
N TRP A 159 -2.08 -18.13 5.48
CA TRP A 159 -0.96 -17.50 6.15
C TRP A 159 -1.34 -17.22 7.61
N GLN A 160 -0.55 -17.71 8.56
CA GLN A 160 -0.87 -17.67 9.98
C GLN A 160 0.12 -16.85 10.79
N ARG A 161 -0.39 -16.22 11.84
CA ARG A 161 0.38 -15.58 12.88
C ARG A 161 -0.10 -16.05 14.25
N HIS A 162 0.74 -16.76 14.97
CA HIS A 162 0.43 -17.23 16.33
C HIS A 162 0.47 -16.09 17.35
N ILE A 163 -0.52 -16.11 18.27
CA ILE A 163 -0.72 -15.03 19.25
C ILE A 163 0.18 -15.21 20.48
N LYS A 164 0.66 -16.42 20.78
CA LYS A 164 1.49 -16.69 21.96
C LYS A 164 2.73 -15.81 22.09
N SER A 165 3.31 -15.40 20.97
CA SER A 165 4.45 -14.47 20.94
C SER A 165 4.09 -13.01 21.21
N LEU A 166 2.80 -12.69 21.33
CA LEU A 166 2.31 -11.33 21.43
C LEU A 166 2.10 -10.86 22.88
N PHE A 167 2.16 -11.75 23.87
CA PHE A 167 1.85 -11.46 25.27
C PHE A 167 3.06 -11.37 26.22
N THR A 168 4.28 -11.56 25.70
CA THR A 168 5.50 -11.46 26.52
C THR A 168 6.09 -10.05 26.44
N THR A 169 6.07 -9.32 27.55
CA THR A 169 6.90 -8.13 27.75
C THR A 169 8.15 -8.49 28.53
N LYS A 170 9.24 -7.72 28.38
CA LYS A 170 10.47 -7.84 29.19
C LYS A 170 10.23 -7.71 30.70
N GLU A 171 9.07 -7.24 31.12
CA GLU A 171 8.69 -6.99 32.53
C GLU A 171 7.49 -7.83 32.99
N GLY A 172 7.08 -8.87 32.25
CA GLY A 172 5.96 -9.73 32.63
C GLY A 172 4.57 -9.05 32.59
N LYS A 173 4.50 -7.77 32.19
CA LYS A 173 3.22 -7.05 32.05
C LYS A 173 2.60 -7.35 30.69
N LYS A 174 1.35 -7.82 30.67
CA LYS A 174 0.57 -8.02 29.44
C LYS A 174 0.41 -6.69 28.70
N LYS A 175 1.25 -6.42 27.71
CA LYS A 175 1.10 -5.26 26.83
C LYS A 175 -0.06 -5.55 25.88
N HIS A 176 -1.10 -4.70 25.88
CA HIS A 176 -2.18 -4.84 24.92
C HIS A 176 -1.65 -4.66 23.50
N ILE A 177 -1.55 -5.74 22.75
CA ILE A 177 -1.02 -5.80 21.39
C ILE A 177 -2.11 -5.43 20.36
N HIS A 178 -3.20 -4.87 20.82
CA HIS A 178 -4.35 -4.51 19.99
C HIS A 178 -3.96 -3.73 18.72
N LYS A 179 -3.01 -2.80 18.82
CA LYS A 179 -2.60 -1.95 17.68
C LYS A 179 -2.00 -2.72 16.50
N SER A 180 -1.11 -3.67 16.78
CA SER A 180 -0.48 -4.47 15.72
C SER A 180 -1.43 -5.51 15.10
N LEU A 181 -2.55 -5.78 15.77
CA LEU A 181 -3.57 -6.72 15.29
C LEU A 181 -4.58 -6.08 14.36
N LEU A 182 -4.87 -4.78 14.55
CA LEU A 182 -5.84 -4.05 13.73
C LEU A 182 -5.47 -4.05 12.24
N ASN A 183 -4.20 -3.87 11.93
CA ASN A 183 -3.75 -3.79 10.54
C ASN A 183 -3.18 -5.10 9.99
N TRP A 184 -2.97 -6.11 10.84
CA TRP A 184 -2.41 -7.39 10.39
C TRP A 184 -3.23 -8.06 9.28
N PRO A 185 -4.56 -8.25 9.41
CA PRO A 185 -5.33 -8.91 8.36
C PRO A 185 -5.29 -8.16 7.04
N ILE A 186 -5.29 -6.84 7.08
CA ILE A 186 -5.26 -6.00 5.88
C ILE A 186 -3.93 -6.16 5.16
N GLN A 187 -2.82 -6.00 5.89
CA GLN A 187 -1.48 -6.13 5.30
C GLN A 187 -1.17 -7.55 4.85
N ALA A 188 -1.65 -8.56 5.58
CA ALA A 188 -1.42 -9.95 5.22
C ALA A 188 -2.16 -10.34 3.94
N HIS A 189 -3.44 -9.93 3.78
CA HIS A 189 -4.16 -10.13 2.52
C HIS A 189 -3.54 -9.33 1.36
N GLY A 190 -3.01 -8.13 1.61
CA GLY A 190 -2.23 -7.40 0.60
C GLY A 190 -1.01 -8.18 0.11
N GLY A 191 -0.31 -8.87 1.02
CA GLY A 191 0.78 -9.78 0.64
C GLY A 191 0.30 -10.99 -0.18
N GLU A 192 -0.89 -11.52 0.11
CA GLU A 192 -1.47 -12.62 -0.68
C GLU A 192 -1.93 -12.19 -2.07
N ILE A 193 -2.53 -11.01 -2.19
CA ILE A 193 -2.89 -10.44 -3.49
C ILE A 193 -1.65 -10.34 -4.39
N LEU A 194 -0.54 -9.81 -3.86
CA LEU A 194 0.70 -9.70 -4.61
C LEU A 194 1.25 -11.07 -5.02
N ARG A 195 1.22 -12.07 -4.12
CA ARG A 195 1.67 -13.44 -4.44
C ARG A 195 0.80 -14.08 -5.51
N GLN A 196 -0.53 -13.94 -5.40
CA GLN A 196 -1.46 -14.45 -6.41
C GLN A 196 -1.19 -13.79 -7.77
N ALA A 197 -1.04 -12.47 -7.80
CA ALA A 197 -0.71 -11.75 -9.03
C ALA A 197 0.61 -12.23 -9.64
N LEU A 198 1.62 -12.50 -8.81
CA LEU A 198 2.91 -13.01 -9.29
C LEU A 198 2.82 -14.42 -9.90
N ILE A 199 2.03 -15.29 -9.28
CA ILE A 199 1.78 -16.64 -9.82
C ILE A 199 1.12 -16.50 -11.19
N ASP A 200 0.00 -15.78 -11.27
CA ASP A 200 -0.79 -15.62 -12.49
C ASP A 200 0.04 -14.92 -13.61
N LEU A 201 0.83 -13.89 -13.28
CA LEU A 201 1.72 -13.22 -14.23
C LEU A 201 2.82 -14.16 -14.75
N THR A 202 3.36 -15.02 -13.87
CA THR A 202 4.43 -15.97 -14.25
C THR A 202 3.88 -17.07 -15.13
N ASP A 203 2.69 -17.58 -14.82
CA ASP A 203 1.99 -18.60 -15.62
C ASP A 203 1.68 -18.09 -17.04
N GLU A 204 1.38 -16.79 -17.17
CA GLU A 204 1.17 -16.10 -18.45
C GLU A 204 2.48 -15.59 -19.10
N ASN A 205 3.63 -16.11 -18.65
CA ASN A 205 4.96 -15.81 -19.19
C ASN A 205 5.37 -14.32 -19.16
N PHE A 206 4.90 -13.54 -18.16
CA PHE A 206 5.42 -12.21 -17.93
C PHE A 206 6.82 -12.25 -17.31
N LYS A 207 7.72 -11.42 -17.83
CA LYS A 207 9.06 -11.23 -17.24
C LYS A 207 8.99 -10.28 -16.05
N VAL A 208 8.85 -10.85 -14.86
CA VAL A 208 8.91 -10.10 -13.60
C VAL A 208 10.36 -9.79 -13.26
N VAL A 209 10.71 -8.50 -13.17
CA VAL A 209 12.11 -8.08 -12.92
C VAL A 209 12.32 -7.54 -11.51
N ALA A 210 11.29 -7.03 -10.86
CA ALA A 210 11.38 -6.60 -9.45
C ALA A 210 10.02 -6.59 -8.75
N LEU A 211 10.07 -6.66 -7.42
CA LEU A 211 8.93 -6.46 -6.52
C LEU A 211 9.26 -5.30 -5.59
N VAL A 212 8.40 -4.29 -5.54
CA VAL A 212 8.62 -3.10 -4.71
C VAL A 212 7.38 -2.85 -3.87
N HIS A 213 7.41 -3.21 -2.59
CA HIS A 213 6.27 -3.13 -1.66
C HIS A 213 5.05 -3.93 -2.16
N ASP A 214 4.03 -3.26 -2.66
CA ASP A 214 2.77 -3.81 -3.16
C ASP A 214 2.71 -3.76 -4.71
N ALA A 215 3.85 -3.50 -5.36
CA ALA A 215 3.97 -3.29 -6.79
C ALA A 215 4.87 -4.33 -7.46
N VAL A 216 4.64 -4.52 -8.77
CA VAL A 216 5.41 -5.40 -9.65
C VAL A 216 6.04 -4.58 -10.75
N MET A 217 7.32 -4.84 -11.03
CA MET A 217 7.98 -4.31 -12.23
C MET A 217 8.11 -5.43 -13.25
N LEU A 218 7.59 -5.17 -14.44
CA LEU A 218 7.64 -6.09 -15.59
C LEU A 218 8.53 -5.51 -16.70
N GLU A 219 9.16 -6.38 -17.46
CA GLU A 219 9.80 -6.02 -18.72
C GLU A 219 9.01 -6.61 -19.88
N ILE A 220 8.56 -5.75 -20.81
CA ILE A 220 7.63 -6.11 -21.89
C ILE A 220 8.22 -5.67 -23.24
N PRO A 221 8.23 -6.55 -24.26
CA PRO A 221 8.67 -6.20 -25.62
C PRO A 221 7.83 -5.07 -26.23
N ILE A 222 8.49 -4.11 -26.88
CA ILE A 222 7.83 -2.94 -27.48
C ILE A 222 6.71 -3.32 -28.47
N PRO A 223 6.88 -4.32 -29.37
CA PRO A 223 5.83 -4.68 -30.32
C PRO A 223 4.51 -5.13 -29.68
N GLU A 224 4.59 -5.77 -28.48
CA GLU A 224 3.45 -6.33 -27.78
C GLU A 224 3.00 -5.43 -26.60
N PHE A 225 3.70 -4.32 -26.37
CA PHE A 225 3.65 -3.58 -25.12
C PHE A 225 2.22 -3.18 -24.71
N LYS A 226 1.45 -2.61 -25.63
CA LYS A 226 0.11 -2.10 -25.32
C LYS A 226 -0.85 -3.22 -24.90
N GLN A 227 -0.83 -4.34 -25.60
CA GLN A 227 -1.69 -5.49 -25.31
C GLN A 227 -1.27 -6.15 -23.99
N ARG A 228 0.01 -6.47 -23.85
CA ARG A 228 0.54 -7.14 -22.65
C ARG A 228 0.42 -6.30 -21.39
N LEU A 229 0.50 -4.96 -21.52
CA LEU A 229 0.28 -4.06 -20.39
C LEU A 229 -1.14 -4.17 -19.84
N GLU A 230 -2.15 -4.13 -20.70
CA GLU A 230 -3.55 -4.25 -20.24
C GLU A 230 -3.85 -5.65 -19.70
N GLU A 231 -3.28 -6.68 -20.30
CA GLU A 231 -3.38 -8.06 -19.79
C GLU A 231 -2.75 -8.19 -18.40
N ALA A 232 -1.56 -7.65 -18.16
CA ALA A 232 -0.92 -7.66 -16.85
C ALA A 232 -1.74 -6.93 -15.78
N LYS A 233 -2.32 -5.77 -16.13
CA LYS A 233 -3.21 -5.03 -15.23
C LYS A 233 -4.45 -5.84 -14.87
N GLN A 234 -5.06 -6.51 -15.87
CA GLN A 234 -6.23 -7.34 -15.63
C GLN A 234 -5.90 -8.52 -14.72
N ILE A 235 -4.77 -9.21 -14.95
CA ILE A 235 -4.29 -10.29 -14.08
C ILE A 235 -4.15 -9.82 -12.63
N MET A 236 -3.55 -8.64 -12.41
CA MET A 236 -3.42 -8.07 -11.06
C MET A 236 -4.79 -7.75 -10.44
N VAL A 237 -5.72 -7.18 -11.20
CA VAL A 237 -7.09 -6.94 -10.73
C VAL A 237 -7.78 -8.25 -10.36
N ASP A 238 -7.68 -9.27 -11.20
CA ASP A 238 -8.30 -10.60 -10.97
C ASP A 238 -7.71 -11.28 -9.74
N ALA A 239 -6.39 -11.14 -9.49
CA ALA A 239 -5.75 -11.59 -8.27
C ALA A 239 -6.38 -10.96 -7.02
N SER A 240 -6.71 -9.67 -7.06
CA SER A 240 -7.41 -9.01 -5.95
C SER A 240 -8.81 -9.56 -5.74
N ILE A 241 -9.55 -9.84 -6.82
CA ILE A 241 -10.89 -10.45 -6.75
C ILE A 241 -10.81 -11.84 -6.13
N LYS A 242 -9.85 -12.67 -6.55
CA LYS A 242 -9.61 -14.02 -6.00
C LYS A 242 -9.36 -13.99 -4.48
N VAL A 243 -8.62 -13.00 -3.99
CA VAL A 243 -8.17 -12.96 -2.58
C VAL A 243 -9.16 -12.25 -1.66
N VAL A 244 -9.72 -11.11 -2.07
CA VAL A 244 -10.55 -10.27 -1.19
C VAL A 244 -11.98 -10.06 -1.68
N GLY A 245 -12.36 -10.66 -2.80
CA GLY A 245 -13.71 -10.61 -3.34
C GLY A 245 -14.08 -9.32 -4.07
N GLY A 246 -13.10 -8.47 -4.41
CA GLY A 246 -13.38 -7.24 -5.15
C GLY A 246 -12.18 -6.66 -5.89
N PRO A 247 -12.44 -5.89 -6.97
CA PRO A 247 -11.39 -5.39 -7.85
C PRO A 247 -10.60 -4.23 -7.20
N ILE A 248 -9.29 -4.35 -7.17
CA ILE A 248 -8.38 -3.26 -6.81
C ILE A 248 -7.71 -2.76 -8.08
N THR A 249 -7.90 -1.48 -8.40
CA THR A 249 -7.33 -0.85 -9.58
C THR A 249 -5.81 -0.77 -9.50
N VAL A 250 -5.17 -0.80 -10.66
CA VAL A 250 -3.71 -0.78 -10.79
C VAL A 250 -3.28 0.48 -11.53
N ASP A 251 -2.42 1.26 -10.89
CA ASP A 251 -1.75 2.40 -11.51
C ASP A 251 -0.49 1.92 -12.23
N GLN A 252 -0.06 2.65 -13.26
CA GLN A 252 1.09 2.29 -14.08
C GLN A 252 2.08 3.45 -14.23
N GLU A 253 3.37 3.10 -14.23
CA GLU A 253 4.46 3.99 -14.62
C GLU A 253 5.31 3.30 -15.68
N ILE A 254 5.45 3.92 -16.87
CA ILE A 254 6.16 3.33 -18.01
C ILE A 254 7.56 3.93 -18.12
N ILE A 255 8.57 3.07 -18.14
CA ILE A 255 9.98 3.45 -18.23
C ILE A 255 10.48 3.05 -19.63
N LYS A 256 10.64 4.04 -20.51
CA LYS A 256 11.04 3.82 -21.91
C LYS A 256 12.54 3.82 -22.12
N SER A 257 13.26 4.62 -21.33
CA SER A 257 14.73 4.75 -21.43
C SER A 257 15.41 4.62 -20.07
N ASN A 258 15.17 5.55 -19.16
CA ASN A 258 15.67 5.55 -17.79
C ASN A 258 14.48 5.68 -16.84
N TYR A 259 14.65 5.20 -15.61
CA TYR A 259 13.67 5.45 -14.54
C TYR A 259 13.72 6.95 -14.18
N GLU A 260 12.80 7.73 -14.73
CA GLU A 260 12.70 9.17 -14.44
C GLU A 260 12.18 9.39 -13.01
N GLN A 261 12.84 10.27 -12.29
CA GLN A 261 12.52 10.59 -10.90
C GLN A 261 11.93 11.99 -10.78
N GLU A 262 11.39 12.32 -9.61
CA GLU A 262 11.03 13.69 -9.27
C GLU A 262 12.20 14.64 -9.56
N THR A 263 11.90 15.87 -9.99
CA THR A 263 12.86 16.88 -10.49
C THR A 263 14.10 17.07 -9.62
N LYS A 264 13.98 16.88 -8.30
CA LYS A 264 15.11 17.03 -7.35
C LYS A 264 16.12 15.89 -7.49
N ASP A 265 15.63 14.67 -7.57
CA ASP A 265 16.48 13.47 -7.68
C ASP A 265 17.15 13.42 -9.08
N GLN A 266 16.46 13.85 -10.14
CA GLN A 266 17.01 13.97 -11.48
C GLN A 266 18.14 15.01 -11.55
N LYS A 267 17.99 16.15 -10.89
CA LYS A 267 19.05 17.18 -10.80
C LYS A 267 20.30 16.62 -10.11
N LEU A 268 20.13 15.87 -9.04
CA LEU A 268 21.25 15.25 -8.33
C LEU A 268 21.94 14.20 -9.19
N PHE A 269 21.17 13.32 -9.87
CA PHE A 269 21.70 12.36 -10.81
C PHE A 269 22.54 13.02 -11.90
N ASN A 270 22.00 14.03 -12.58
CA ASN A 270 22.69 14.74 -13.65
C ASN A 270 23.99 15.42 -13.14
N LYS A 271 23.96 15.97 -11.92
CA LYS A 271 25.16 16.55 -11.29
C LYS A 271 26.23 15.49 -11.03
N ILE A 272 25.84 14.30 -10.53
CA ILE A 272 26.78 13.20 -10.29
C ILE A 272 27.36 12.71 -11.62
N MET A 273 26.52 12.47 -12.64
CA MET A 273 26.98 12.03 -13.96
C MET A 273 27.95 13.03 -14.59
N SER A 274 27.66 14.33 -14.51
CA SER A 274 28.56 15.37 -15.03
C SER A 274 29.92 15.41 -14.32
N HIS A 275 30.00 14.97 -13.05
CA HIS A 275 31.28 14.80 -12.38
C HIS A 275 32.01 13.53 -12.82
N ILE A 276 31.30 12.42 -12.97
CA ILE A 276 31.88 11.16 -13.42
C ILE A 276 32.51 11.36 -14.82
N ASP A 277 31.77 11.97 -15.74
CA ASP A 277 32.24 12.24 -17.11
C ASP A 277 33.52 13.12 -17.15
N ARG A 278 33.69 14.02 -16.17
CA ARG A 278 34.91 14.84 -16.04
C ARG A 278 36.11 14.06 -15.53
N TYR A 279 35.90 12.98 -14.78
CA TYR A 279 36.96 12.22 -14.13
C TYR A 279 37.16 10.82 -14.75
N THR A 280 36.39 10.44 -15.76
CA THR A 280 36.67 9.24 -16.52
C THR A 280 37.79 9.56 -17.51
N PRO A 281 39.06 9.17 -17.24
CA PRO A 281 40.11 9.33 -18.24
C PRO A 281 39.70 8.49 -19.43
N LEU A 282 39.93 8.99 -20.62
CA LEU A 282 39.84 8.30 -21.88
C LEU A 282 40.74 7.07 -21.81
N TYR A 283 40.22 5.95 -21.32
CA TYR A 283 40.75 4.63 -21.66
C TYR A 283 40.19 4.28 -23.05
N ASN A 284 40.84 4.80 -24.06
CA ASN A 284 40.79 4.28 -25.42
C ASN A 284 41.84 3.19 -25.56
#